data_05a550c7e055b8d429a793cfc2144695
#
_entry.id   05a550c7e055b8d429a793cfc2144695
#
_cell.length_a   1.000
_cell.length_b   1.000
_cell.length_c   1.000
_cell.angle_alpha   90.00
_cell.angle_beta   90.00
_cell.angle_gamma   90.00
#
_symmetry.space_group_name_H-M   'P 1'
#
loop_
_entity.id
_entity.type
_entity.pdbx_description
1 polymer ?
#
loop_
_entity_poly.entity_id
_entity_poly.type
_entity_poly.pdbx_seq_one_letter_code
_entity_poly.pdbx_strand_id
1 'polypeptide(L)'
;HQNLIITAKNAANEDHLLEDDEVLAYLPMAWVGDNLFSLAQAYVTGFCVSCPESSETVLNDLKEIGPTYFFAPPRIFENILTTVTIRMEDAAKFKRIMFKYFMEVAGRVGSKILDKGEVSIFDRLQYIFGNILIFAPLKNVLGFSRIRVAYTAGEAIGPEIFEFYRSLGINIKQLYGSTEASVFITMQRDGEVQADTVGKPAKDVEIRIEDTGEVMFKSPGAFTGYYKDKTATS
;
A
#
# COMPACT_ATOMS: atom_id res chain seq x y z
N HIS A 1 -15.93 14.80 -12.76
CA HIS A 1 -16.35 14.21 -11.49
C HIS A 1 -16.73 12.72 -11.64
N GLN A 2 -17.50 12.37 -12.67
CA GLN A 2 -17.97 10.99 -12.85
C GLN A 2 -16.82 9.97 -12.91
N ASN A 3 -15.77 10.25 -13.69
CA ASN A 3 -14.59 9.41 -13.86
C ASN A 3 -13.93 9.08 -12.50
N LEU A 4 -13.69 10.11 -11.70
CA LEU A 4 -13.08 9.96 -10.38
C LEU A 4 -13.96 9.14 -9.42
N ILE A 5 -15.28 9.42 -9.42
CA ILE A 5 -16.23 8.69 -8.55
C ILE A 5 -16.37 7.22 -8.94
N ILE A 6 -16.40 6.89 -10.24
CA ILE A 6 -16.47 5.48 -10.68
C ILE A 6 -15.21 4.74 -10.27
N THR A 7 -14.03 5.34 -10.51
CA THR A 7 -12.75 4.73 -10.11
C THR A 7 -12.68 4.54 -8.60
N ALA A 8 -13.07 5.56 -7.82
CA ALA A 8 -13.10 5.47 -6.36
C ALA A 8 -14.01 4.34 -5.86
N LYS A 9 -15.23 4.19 -6.43
CA LYS A 9 -16.15 3.10 -6.10
C LYS A 9 -15.58 1.73 -6.44
N ASN A 10 -14.97 1.60 -7.63
CA ASN A 10 -14.41 0.32 -8.06
C ASN A 10 -13.26 -0.12 -7.15
N ALA A 11 -12.34 0.80 -6.83
CA ALA A 11 -11.23 0.51 -5.93
C ALA A 11 -11.68 0.28 -4.48
N ALA A 12 -12.61 1.08 -3.97
CA ALA A 12 -13.16 0.89 -2.64
C ALA A 12 -13.87 -0.47 -2.47
N ASN A 13 -14.60 -0.92 -3.50
CA ASN A 13 -15.23 -2.23 -3.49
C ASN A 13 -14.22 -3.37 -3.53
N GLU A 14 -13.13 -3.24 -4.30
CA GLU A 14 -12.07 -4.25 -4.38
C GLU A 14 -11.39 -4.47 -3.03
N ASP A 15 -11.10 -3.40 -2.31
CA ASP A 15 -10.46 -3.44 -1.01
C ASP A 15 -11.44 -3.54 0.18
N HIS A 16 -12.72 -3.65 -0.11
CA HIS A 16 -13.79 -3.68 0.91
C HIS A 16 -13.65 -2.54 1.92
N LEU A 17 -13.46 -1.31 1.41
CA LEU A 17 -13.37 -0.13 2.27
C LEU A 17 -14.74 0.20 2.87
N LEU A 18 -14.75 0.53 4.16
CA LEU A 18 -15.93 0.78 4.96
C LEU A 18 -15.83 2.16 5.66
N GLU A 19 -16.93 2.60 6.24
CA GLU A 19 -16.98 3.84 7.03
C GLU A 19 -16.08 3.83 8.28
N ASP A 20 -15.75 2.63 8.78
CA ASP A 20 -14.84 2.44 9.93
C ASP A 20 -13.35 2.54 9.54
N ASP A 21 -13.03 2.67 8.24
CA ASP A 21 -11.66 2.86 7.80
C ASP A 21 -11.16 4.27 8.08
N GLU A 22 -9.85 4.41 8.15
CA GLU A 22 -9.16 5.65 8.42
C GLU A 22 -7.95 5.81 7.53
N VAL A 23 -7.80 6.99 6.93
CA VAL A 23 -6.72 7.35 6.01
C VAL A 23 -5.94 8.53 6.55
N LEU A 24 -4.62 8.51 6.42
CA LEU A 24 -3.76 9.67 6.62
C LEU A 24 -3.51 10.35 5.27
N ALA A 25 -4.13 11.52 5.06
CA ALA A 25 -3.99 12.35 3.86
C ALA A 25 -2.80 13.30 4.02
N TYR A 26 -1.64 12.89 3.57
CA TYR A 26 -0.38 13.66 3.71
C TYR A 26 0.29 14.00 2.38
N LEU A 27 -0.20 13.42 1.29
CA LEU A 27 0.33 13.68 -0.03
C LEU A 27 -0.10 15.07 -0.53
N PRO A 28 0.65 15.68 -1.45
CA PRO A 28 0.24 16.95 -2.04
C PRO A 28 -1.13 16.83 -2.72
N MET A 29 -2.07 17.73 -2.40
CA MET A 29 -3.41 17.73 -3.01
C MET A 29 -3.40 17.90 -4.54
N ALA A 30 -2.31 18.36 -5.11
CA ALA A 30 -2.12 18.44 -6.56
C ALA A 30 -1.90 17.06 -7.23
N TRP A 31 -1.59 16.04 -6.42
CA TRP A 31 -1.40 14.69 -6.93
C TRP A 31 -2.73 13.96 -7.03
N VAL A 32 -2.95 13.28 -8.14
CA VAL A 32 -4.16 12.48 -8.35
C VAL A 32 -4.32 11.38 -7.30
N GLY A 33 -3.20 10.85 -6.77
CA GLY A 33 -3.19 9.87 -5.69
C GLY A 33 -3.93 10.37 -4.45
N ASP A 34 -3.59 11.58 -3.97
CA ASP A 34 -4.28 12.14 -2.80
C ASP A 34 -5.77 12.40 -3.10
N ASN A 35 -6.07 12.98 -4.26
CA ASN A 35 -7.46 13.21 -4.66
C ASN A 35 -8.30 11.92 -4.70
N LEU A 36 -7.70 10.80 -5.09
CA LEU A 36 -8.41 9.53 -5.14
C LEU A 36 -8.48 8.86 -3.76
N PHE A 37 -7.32 8.63 -3.13
CA PHE A 37 -7.22 7.85 -1.89
C PHE A 37 -7.84 8.57 -0.68
N SER A 38 -7.70 9.90 -0.61
CA SER A 38 -8.19 10.65 0.54
C SER A 38 -9.56 11.28 0.30
N LEU A 39 -9.79 11.88 -0.87
CA LEU A 39 -11.00 12.65 -1.13
C LEU A 39 -12.11 11.80 -1.77
N ALA A 40 -11.85 11.24 -2.98
CA ALA A 40 -12.91 10.59 -3.75
C ALA A 40 -13.39 9.29 -3.10
N GLN A 41 -12.48 8.49 -2.54
CA GLN A 41 -12.86 7.28 -1.82
C GLN A 41 -13.59 7.60 -0.51
N ALA A 42 -13.22 8.66 0.22
CA ALA A 42 -13.96 9.10 1.39
C ALA A 42 -15.42 9.49 1.06
N TYR A 43 -15.63 10.17 -0.08
CA TYR A 43 -17.01 10.51 -0.50
C TYR A 43 -17.87 9.29 -0.86
N VAL A 44 -17.29 8.19 -1.28
CA VAL A 44 -18.06 7.00 -1.67
C VAL A 44 -18.20 5.96 -0.56
N THR A 45 -17.35 6.00 0.46
CA THR A 45 -17.32 5.02 1.55
C THR A 45 -17.73 5.61 2.90
N GLY A 46 -17.47 6.91 3.13
CA GLY A 46 -17.72 7.57 4.40
C GLY A 46 -16.61 7.43 5.44
N PHE A 47 -15.46 6.88 5.10
CA PHE A 47 -14.36 6.71 6.05
C PHE A 47 -13.75 8.03 6.55
N CYS A 48 -13.05 7.96 7.67
CA CYS A 48 -12.38 9.12 8.27
C CYS A 48 -11.10 9.49 7.50
N VAL A 49 -10.93 10.79 7.25
CA VAL A 49 -9.70 11.35 6.65
C VAL A 49 -9.02 12.22 7.68
N SER A 50 -7.85 11.80 8.13
CA SER A 50 -6.99 12.53 9.05
C SER A 50 -5.87 13.22 8.27
N CYS A 51 -5.63 14.50 8.56
CA CYS A 51 -4.55 15.27 7.95
C CYS A 51 -3.41 15.49 8.96
N PRO A 52 -2.15 15.41 8.54
CA PRO A 52 -1.04 15.71 9.43
C PRO A 52 -1.00 17.20 9.76
N GLU A 53 -0.40 17.56 10.90
CA GLU A 53 -0.20 18.97 11.29
C GLU A 53 0.76 19.67 10.33
N SER A 54 1.80 18.95 9.87
CA SER A 54 2.78 19.46 8.91
C SER A 54 3.47 18.30 8.18
N SER A 55 4.24 18.61 7.13
CA SER A 55 5.07 17.62 6.45
C SER A 55 6.14 16.99 7.36
N GLU A 56 6.57 17.69 8.41
CA GLU A 56 7.59 17.23 9.35
C GLU A 56 7.00 16.26 10.39
N THR A 57 5.71 16.36 10.68
CA THR A 57 5.03 15.54 11.70
C THR A 57 4.45 14.23 11.13
N VAL A 58 4.38 14.06 9.82
CA VAL A 58 3.73 12.92 9.14
C VAL A 58 4.05 11.56 9.78
N LEU A 59 5.32 11.29 10.12
CA LEU A 59 5.68 10.00 10.73
C LEU A 59 5.21 9.86 12.19
N ASN A 60 5.01 10.96 12.90
CA ASN A 60 4.44 10.96 14.24
C ASN A 60 2.92 10.80 14.15
N ASP A 61 2.28 11.56 13.26
CA ASP A 61 0.85 11.49 13.01
C ASP A 61 0.43 10.10 12.52
N LEU A 62 1.26 9.47 11.66
CA LEU A 62 1.07 8.08 11.24
C LEU A 62 1.01 7.10 12.43
N LYS A 63 1.85 7.31 13.46
CA LYS A 63 1.85 6.47 14.67
C LYS A 63 0.66 6.74 15.58
N GLU A 64 0.28 8.00 15.72
CA GLU A 64 -0.81 8.41 16.60
C GLU A 64 -2.17 8.01 16.03
N ILE A 65 -2.35 8.22 14.72
CA ILE A 65 -3.59 7.90 14.00
C ILE A 65 -3.70 6.40 13.77
N GLY A 66 -2.62 5.73 13.32
CA GLY A 66 -2.62 4.31 12.97
C GLY A 66 -3.66 3.99 11.90
N PRO A 67 -3.54 4.51 10.67
CA PRO A 67 -4.56 4.35 9.64
C PRO A 67 -4.81 2.89 9.29
N THR A 68 -6.01 2.57 8.82
CA THR A 68 -6.38 1.23 8.34
C THR A 68 -6.12 1.05 6.85
N TYR A 69 -6.12 2.14 6.11
CA TYR A 69 -5.85 2.21 4.68
C TYR A 69 -4.77 3.24 4.42
N PHE A 70 -3.69 2.85 3.75
CA PHE A 70 -2.51 3.69 3.60
C PHE A 70 -1.95 3.64 2.19
N PHE A 71 -1.68 4.80 1.60
CA PHE A 71 -0.99 4.92 0.32
C PHE A 71 0.31 5.70 0.50
N ALA A 72 1.41 5.14 0.02
CA ALA A 72 2.70 5.82 0.05
C ALA A 72 3.58 5.46 -1.16
N PRO A 73 4.36 6.43 -1.67
CA PRO A 73 5.44 6.12 -2.61
C PRO A 73 6.47 5.17 -1.98
N PRO A 74 7.21 4.37 -2.78
CA PRO A 74 8.22 3.43 -2.29
C PRO A 74 9.20 4.04 -1.32
N ARG A 75 9.65 5.27 -1.57
CA ARG A 75 10.61 5.99 -0.73
C ARG A 75 10.19 6.11 0.75
N ILE A 76 8.89 6.21 1.02
CA ILE A 76 8.41 6.27 2.42
C ILE A 76 8.63 4.92 3.11
N PHE A 77 8.31 3.83 2.44
CA PHE A 77 8.55 2.48 2.95
C PHE A 77 10.05 2.20 3.14
N GLU A 78 10.90 2.63 2.21
CA GLU A 78 12.36 2.55 2.31
C GLU A 78 12.90 3.30 3.54
N ASN A 79 12.47 4.53 3.73
CA ASN A 79 12.88 5.35 4.88
C ASN A 79 12.48 4.73 6.22
N ILE A 80 11.28 4.19 6.29
CA ILE A 80 10.78 3.48 7.47
C ILE A 80 11.63 2.23 7.75
N LEU A 81 11.89 1.40 6.73
CA LEU A 81 12.73 0.21 6.85
C LEU A 81 14.15 0.57 7.28
N THR A 82 14.76 1.58 6.66
CA THR A 82 16.08 2.09 7.04
C THR A 82 16.13 2.51 8.51
N THR A 83 15.10 3.21 8.98
CA THR A 83 14.99 3.61 10.40
C THR A 83 14.90 2.38 11.32
N VAL A 84 14.15 1.35 10.93
CA VAL A 84 14.08 0.08 11.69
C VAL A 84 15.45 -0.58 11.76
N THR A 85 16.14 -0.68 10.62
CA THR A 85 17.47 -1.32 10.53
C THR A 85 18.48 -0.64 11.45
N ILE A 86 18.60 0.70 11.37
CA ILE A 86 19.52 1.48 12.22
C ILE A 86 19.20 1.26 13.70
N ARG A 87 17.93 1.37 14.11
CA ARG A 87 17.53 1.16 15.50
C ARG A 87 17.81 -0.26 16.01
N MET A 88 17.73 -1.23 15.13
CA MET A 88 18.03 -2.62 15.48
C MET A 88 19.54 -2.88 15.57
N GLU A 89 20.38 -2.19 14.81
CA GLU A 89 21.84 -2.25 14.94
C GLU A 89 22.30 -1.69 16.30
N ASP A 90 21.66 -0.64 16.77
CA ASP A 90 21.94 -0.01 18.06
C ASP A 90 21.31 -0.77 19.25
N ALA A 91 20.45 -1.75 18.99
CA ALA A 91 19.77 -2.48 20.05
C ALA A 91 20.70 -3.44 20.80
N ALA A 92 20.34 -3.79 22.06
CA ALA A 92 21.05 -4.78 22.85
C ALA A 92 21.18 -6.13 22.10
N LYS A 93 22.31 -6.80 22.27
CA LYS A 93 22.66 -8.05 21.56
C LYS A 93 21.53 -9.10 21.56
N PHE A 94 20.85 -9.27 22.70
CA PHE A 94 19.72 -10.20 22.80
C PHE A 94 18.55 -9.82 21.89
N LYS A 95 18.18 -8.52 21.84
CA LYS A 95 17.11 -8.03 20.96
C LYS A 95 17.44 -8.23 19.48
N ARG A 96 18.71 -8.01 19.09
CA ARG A 96 19.16 -8.24 17.71
C ARG A 96 19.06 -9.71 17.31
N ILE A 97 19.47 -10.63 18.20
CA ILE A 97 19.38 -12.08 17.94
C ILE A 97 17.92 -12.50 17.79
N MET A 98 17.04 -12.06 18.69
CA MET A 98 15.60 -12.35 18.61
C MET A 98 14.99 -11.78 17.34
N PHE A 99 15.29 -10.52 17.03
CA PHE A 99 14.79 -9.87 15.81
C PHE A 99 15.20 -10.65 14.58
N LYS A 100 16.49 -10.97 14.44
CA LYS A 100 17.01 -11.74 13.31
C LYS A 100 16.31 -13.09 13.17
N TYR A 101 16.20 -13.84 14.24
CA TYR A 101 15.55 -15.15 14.25
C TYR A 101 14.08 -15.08 13.79
N PHE A 102 13.28 -14.16 14.38
CA PHE A 102 11.87 -14.06 14.02
C PHE A 102 11.67 -13.44 12.64
N MET A 103 12.56 -12.56 12.16
CA MET A 103 12.51 -12.08 10.78
C MET A 103 12.83 -13.18 9.76
N GLU A 104 13.71 -14.13 10.07
CA GLU A 104 13.93 -15.32 9.24
C GLU A 104 12.67 -16.21 9.19
N VAL A 105 11.98 -16.38 10.31
CA VAL A 105 10.67 -17.08 10.35
C VAL A 105 9.63 -16.32 9.53
N ALA A 106 9.54 -15.01 9.71
CA ALA A 106 8.60 -14.16 8.97
C ALA A 106 8.82 -14.21 7.46
N GLY A 107 10.07 -14.09 6.99
CA GLY A 107 10.42 -14.21 5.58
C GLY A 107 10.06 -15.55 4.96
N ARG A 108 10.11 -16.64 5.75
CA ARG A 108 9.75 -17.98 5.27
C ARG A 108 8.25 -18.20 5.14
N VAL A 109 7.43 -17.64 6.04
CA VAL A 109 6.00 -18.00 6.13
C VAL A 109 5.05 -16.80 6.23
N GLY A 110 5.53 -15.60 6.49
CA GLY A 110 4.68 -14.43 6.74
C GLY A 110 3.75 -14.08 5.59
N SER A 111 4.29 -13.96 4.37
CA SER A 111 3.49 -13.69 3.16
C SER A 111 2.48 -14.81 2.90
N LYS A 112 2.86 -16.09 3.10
CA LYS A 112 1.94 -17.22 2.94
C LYS A 112 0.80 -17.17 3.96
N ILE A 113 1.08 -16.84 5.22
CA ILE A 113 0.06 -16.68 6.27
C ILE A 113 -0.88 -15.53 5.92
N LEU A 114 -0.34 -14.41 5.45
CA LEU A 114 -1.12 -13.25 5.01
C LEU A 114 -2.08 -13.60 3.87
N ASP A 115 -1.61 -14.36 2.89
CA ASP A 115 -2.39 -14.81 1.73
C ASP A 115 -3.23 -16.06 2.02
N LYS A 116 -3.37 -16.45 3.30
CA LYS A 116 -4.15 -17.63 3.75
C LYS A 116 -3.68 -18.95 3.14
N GLY A 117 -2.41 -19.03 2.74
CA GLY A 117 -1.78 -20.23 2.22
C GLY A 117 -1.50 -21.29 3.30
N GLU A 118 -1.17 -22.49 2.84
CA GLU A 118 -0.83 -23.60 3.75
C GLU A 118 0.56 -23.41 4.37
N VAL A 119 0.62 -23.53 5.69
CA VAL A 119 1.83 -23.43 6.50
C VAL A 119 1.80 -24.50 7.59
N SER A 120 2.95 -25.09 7.91
CA SER A 120 3.03 -26.08 8.97
C SER A 120 2.57 -25.49 10.31
N ILE A 121 1.99 -26.33 11.19
CA ILE A 121 1.53 -25.90 12.52
C ILE A 121 2.69 -25.34 13.35
N PHE A 122 3.88 -25.92 13.23
CA PHE A 122 5.08 -25.47 13.94
C PHE A 122 5.51 -24.08 13.48
N ASP A 123 5.59 -23.83 12.18
CA ASP A 123 5.92 -22.52 11.62
C ASP A 123 4.87 -21.46 11.98
N ARG A 124 3.60 -21.84 11.98
CA ARG A 124 2.49 -20.96 12.41
C ARG A 124 2.64 -20.56 13.87
N LEU A 125 2.98 -21.48 14.74
CA LEU A 125 3.23 -21.19 16.16
C LEU A 125 4.44 -20.27 16.33
N GLN A 126 5.56 -20.53 15.63
CA GLN A 126 6.73 -19.67 15.67
C GLN A 126 6.38 -18.24 15.19
N TYR A 127 5.60 -18.12 14.11
CA TYR A 127 5.16 -16.83 13.61
C TYR A 127 4.27 -16.08 14.61
N ILE A 128 3.35 -16.78 15.31
CA ILE A 128 2.51 -16.19 16.36
C ILE A 128 3.38 -15.65 17.51
N PHE A 129 4.37 -16.42 17.97
CA PHE A 129 5.32 -15.95 18.98
C PHE A 129 6.13 -14.75 18.48
N GLY A 130 6.61 -14.79 17.24
CA GLY A 130 7.29 -13.66 16.60
C GLY A 130 6.39 -12.43 16.50
N ASN A 131 5.11 -12.62 16.22
CA ASN A 131 4.15 -11.51 16.16
C ASN A 131 3.98 -10.85 17.53
N ILE A 132 3.83 -11.63 18.60
CA ILE A 132 3.65 -11.08 19.96
C ILE A 132 4.92 -10.35 20.43
N LEU A 133 6.10 -10.93 20.20
CA LEU A 133 7.35 -10.42 20.76
C LEU A 133 8.01 -9.32 19.89
N ILE A 134 7.84 -9.37 18.58
CA ILE A 134 8.57 -8.53 17.63
C ILE A 134 7.63 -7.78 16.68
N PHE A 135 6.78 -8.49 15.91
CA PHE A 135 6.09 -7.84 14.78
C PHE A 135 4.98 -6.88 15.23
N ALA A 136 4.16 -7.25 16.21
CA ALA A 136 3.11 -6.36 16.70
C ALA A 136 3.68 -5.11 17.39
N PRO A 137 4.68 -5.20 18.30
CA PRO A 137 5.37 -4.02 18.82
C PRO A 137 6.02 -3.17 17.73
N LEU A 138 6.65 -3.79 16.73
CA LEU A 138 7.26 -3.07 15.62
C LEU A 138 6.20 -2.32 14.79
N LYS A 139 5.12 -3.00 14.39
CA LYS A 139 4.01 -2.35 13.68
C LYS A 139 3.41 -1.20 14.47
N ASN A 140 3.28 -1.34 15.78
CA ASN A 140 2.78 -0.27 16.65
C ASN A 140 3.70 0.97 16.63
N VAL A 141 5.01 0.76 16.74
CA VAL A 141 6.00 1.86 16.68
C VAL A 141 6.02 2.53 15.30
N LEU A 142 5.66 1.82 14.25
CA LEU A 142 5.61 2.32 12.87
C LEU A 142 4.27 2.95 12.48
N GLY A 143 3.23 2.83 13.31
CA GLY A 143 1.88 3.27 12.98
C GLY A 143 1.09 2.29 12.10
N PHE A 144 1.56 1.06 11.99
CA PHE A 144 0.99 0.04 11.09
C PHE A 144 0.17 -1.03 11.80
N SER A 145 -0.17 -0.85 13.08
CA SER A 145 -0.91 -1.86 13.86
C SER A 145 -2.30 -2.16 13.31
N ARG A 146 -2.97 -1.15 12.76
CA ARG A 146 -4.35 -1.22 12.27
C ARG A 146 -4.46 -1.38 10.76
N ILE A 147 -3.35 -1.34 10.03
CA ILE A 147 -3.37 -1.40 8.55
C ILE A 147 -4.02 -2.69 8.08
N ARG A 148 -5.07 -2.55 7.28
CA ARG A 148 -5.75 -3.61 6.54
C ARG A 148 -5.20 -3.74 5.13
N VAL A 149 -5.03 -2.61 4.46
CA VAL A 149 -4.52 -2.52 3.09
C VAL A 149 -3.57 -1.34 2.99
N ALA A 150 -2.42 -1.56 2.38
CA ALA A 150 -1.49 -0.51 2.00
C ALA A 150 -1.19 -0.61 0.51
N TYR A 151 -1.01 0.55 -0.14
CA TYR A 151 -0.59 0.61 -1.54
C TYR A 151 0.71 1.37 -1.70
N THR A 152 1.48 0.94 -2.69
CA THR A 152 2.62 1.67 -3.21
C THR A 152 2.54 1.76 -4.73
N ALA A 153 2.96 2.88 -5.30
CA ALA A 153 2.95 3.15 -6.72
C ALA A 153 3.90 4.29 -7.11
N GLY A 154 4.02 4.51 -8.43
CA GLY A 154 4.85 5.55 -9.02
C GLY A 154 6.20 5.02 -9.50
N GLU A 155 6.78 4.10 -8.79
CA GLU A 155 8.01 3.38 -9.14
C GLU A 155 8.03 2.00 -8.48
N ALA A 156 8.94 1.13 -8.87
CA ALA A 156 9.07 -0.20 -8.27
C ALA A 156 9.65 -0.09 -6.86
N ILE A 157 8.99 -0.68 -5.87
CA ILE A 157 9.46 -0.66 -4.48
C ILE A 157 10.68 -1.56 -4.23
N GLY A 158 10.94 -2.49 -5.14
CA GLY A 158 11.95 -3.52 -4.92
C GLY A 158 11.45 -4.71 -4.08
N PRO A 159 11.82 -5.94 -4.46
CA PRO A 159 11.28 -7.15 -3.85
C PRO A 159 11.64 -7.28 -2.38
N GLU A 160 12.84 -6.88 -1.96
CA GLU A 160 13.30 -7.02 -0.58
C GLU A 160 12.47 -6.17 0.39
N ILE A 161 12.18 -4.92 0.03
CA ILE A 161 11.38 -4.00 0.84
C ILE A 161 9.92 -4.47 0.88
N PHE A 162 9.40 -4.87 -0.28
CA PHE A 162 8.05 -5.38 -0.41
C PHE A 162 7.81 -6.62 0.48
N GLU A 163 8.69 -7.61 0.37
CA GLU A 163 8.65 -8.84 1.17
C GLU A 163 8.84 -8.57 2.66
N PHE A 164 9.66 -7.61 3.05
CA PHE A 164 9.80 -7.21 4.44
C PHE A 164 8.43 -6.85 5.05
N TYR A 165 7.67 -5.96 4.42
CA TYR A 165 6.36 -5.56 4.95
C TYR A 165 5.35 -6.69 4.93
N ARG A 166 5.29 -7.46 3.88
CA ARG A 166 4.39 -8.61 3.78
C ARG A 166 4.72 -9.68 4.81
N SER A 167 5.99 -9.91 5.07
CA SER A 167 6.43 -10.86 6.11
C SER A 167 5.95 -10.49 7.52
N LEU A 168 5.81 -9.20 7.80
CA LEU A 168 5.23 -8.69 9.05
C LEU A 168 3.69 -8.80 9.10
N GLY A 169 3.05 -9.28 8.05
CA GLY A 169 1.60 -9.36 7.93
C GLY A 169 0.94 -8.03 7.54
N ILE A 170 1.69 -7.12 6.93
CA ILE A 170 1.17 -5.88 6.35
C ILE A 170 0.76 -6.19 4.90
N ASN A 171 -0.53 -6.02 4.60
CA ASN A 171 -1.06 -6.27 3.26
C ASN A 171 -0.73 -5.11 2.32
N ILE A 172 0.56 -4.99 2.00
CA ILE A 172 1.05 -4.03 0.99
C ILE A 172 0.84 -4.62 -0.40
N LYS A 173 0.32 -3.80 -1.29
CA LYS A 173 0.01 -4.10 -2.69
C LYS A 173 0.68 -3.07 -3.60
N GLN A 174 0.92 -3.46 -4.84
CA GLN A 174 1.34 -2.55 -5.89
C GLN A 174 0.19 -2.24 -6.82
N LEU A 175 0.22 -1.05 -7.39
CA LEU A 175 -0.66 -0.66 -8.49
C LEU A 175 0.16 0.07 -9.57
N TYR A 176 -0.36 0.05 -10.78
CA TYR A 176 0.13 0.88 -11.88
C TYR A 176 -1.00 1.78 -12.37
N GLY A 177 -0.65 3.03 -12.62
CA GLY A 177 -1.60 3.99 -13.11
C GLY A 177 -1.00 5.35 -13.46
N SER A 178 -1.87 6.24 -13.87
CA SER A 178 -1.51 7.61 -14.24
C SER A 178 -2.61 8.58 -13.81
N THR A 179 -2.28 9.87 -13.86
CA THR A 179 -3.26 10.95 -13.62
C THR A 179 -4.41 10.88 -14.61
N GLU A 180 -4.12 10.58 -15.87
CA GLU A 180 -5.08 10.49 -16.97
C GLU A 180 -6.06 9.33 -16.81
N ALA A 181 -5.69 8.31 -16.05
CA ALA A 181 -6.53 7.15 -15.71
C ALA A 181 -7.28 7.29 -14.38
N SER A 182 -7.17 8.43 -13.69
CA SER A 182 -7.64 8.58 -12.30
C SER A 182 -7.03 7.51 -11.37
N VAL A 183 -5.73 7.29 -11.46
CA VAL A 183 -4.85 6.38 -10.71
C VAL A 183 -4.88 4.94 -11.24
N PHE A 184 -5.98 4.23 -11.13
CA PHE A 184 -6.00 2.77 -11.26
C PHE A 184 -6.11 2.28 -12.71
N ILE A 185 -5.00 1.80 -13.27
CA ILE A 185 -4.98 1.00 -14.51
C ILE A 185 -4.89 -0.49 -14.15
N THR A 186 -3.91 -0.87 -13.29
CA THR A 186 -3.85 -2.19 -12.68
C THR A 186 -3.75 -2.09 -11.17
N MET A 187 -4.11 -3.16 -10.48
CA MET A 187 -3.94 -3.30 -9.03
C MET A 187 -3.80 -4.76 -8.65
N GLN A 188 -3.06 -5.03 -7.60
CA GLN A 188 -2.95 -6.35 -7.01
C GLN A 188 -4.16 -6.65 -6.13
N ARG A 189 -4.65 -7.88 -6.19
CA ARG A 189 -5.77 -8.39 -5.40
C ARG A 189 -5.29 -9.25 -4.25
N ASP A 190 -6.08 -9.36 -3.21
CA ASP A 190 -5.80 -10.27 -2.09
C ASP A 190 -5.60 -11.70 -2.57
N GLY A 191 -4.54 -12.35 -2.11
CA GLY A 191 -4.15 -13.71 -2.53
C GLY A 191 -3.44 -13.81 -3.88
N GLU A 192 -3.31 -12.70 -4.64
CA GLU A 192 -2.61 -12.65 -5.94
C GLU A 192 -1.44 -11.65 -5.93
N VAL A 193 -0.94 -11.29 -4.76
CA VAL A 193 0.09 -10.28 -4.60
C VAL A 193 1.48 -10.88 -4.85
N GLN A 194 2.26 -10.25 -5.75
CA GLN A 194 3.61 -10.67 -6.12
C GLN A 194 4.53 -9.44 -6.21
N ALA A 195 5.77 -9.59 -5.78
CA ALA A 195 6.72 -8.47 -5.69
C ALA A 195 7.14 -7.89 -7.05
N ASP A 196 7.11 -8.71 -8.10
CA ASP A 196 7.57 -8.41 -9.47
C ASP A 196 6.46 -7.98 -10.42
N THR A 197 5.22 -7.80 -9.94
CA THR A 197 4.09 -7.39 -10.75
C THR A 197 3.34 -6.20 -10.16
N VAL A 198 2.56 -5.53 -11.00
CA VAL A 198 1.65 -4.46 -10.59
C VAL A 198 0.18 -4.90 -10.64
N GLY A 199 -0.04 -6.21 -10.71
CA GLY A 199 -1.37 -6.81 -10.67
C GLY A 199 -2.07 -6.90 -12.01
N LYS A 200 -3.37 -7.11 -11.94
CA LYS A 200 -4.29 -7.27 -13.09
C LYS A 200 -5.03 -5.98 -13.37
N PRO A 201 -5.64 -5.83 -14.57
CA PRO A 201 -6.50 -4.71 -14.87
C PRO A 201 -7.51 -4.45 -13.75
N ALA A 202 -7.65 -3.19 -13.36
CA ALA A 202 -8.68 -2.78 -12.41
C ALA A 202 -10.08 -3.04 -13.00
N LYS A 203 -11.10 -2.99 -12.16
CA LYS A 203 -12.46 -3.24 -12.61
C LYS A 203 -12.88 -2.28 -13.71
N ASP A 204 -13.46 -2.80 -14.77
CA ASP A 204 -13.92 -2.07 -15.97
C ASP A 204 -12.77 -1.41 -16.78
N VAL A 205 -11.53 -1.85 -16.57
CA VAL A 205 -10.35 -1.40 -17.33
C VAL A 205 -9.91 -2.48 -18.31
N GLU A 206 -9.75 -2.09 -19.58
CA GLU A 206 -9.15 -2.92 -20.61
C GLU A 206 -7.73 -2.43 -20.90
N ILE A 207 -6.78 -3.35 -21.06
CA ILE A 207 -5.37 -3.04 -21.32
C ILE A 207 -4.91 -3.80 -22.55
N ARG A 208 -4.13 -3.11 -23.37
CA ARG A 208 -3.38 -3.69 -24.48
C ARG A 208 -1.95 -3.19 -24.45
N ILE A 209 -1.00 -4.10 -24.57
CA ILE A 209 0.41 -3.76 -24.70
C ILE A 209 0.76 -3.94 -26.17
N GLU A 210 1.24 -2.85 -26.79
CA GLU A 210 1.68 -2.84 -28.18
C GLU A 210 3.05 -3.54 -28.33
N ASP A 211 3.40 -3.92 -29.54
CA ASP A 211 4.72 -4.55 -29.83
C ASP A 211 5.90 -3.64 -29.45
N THR A 212 5.68 -2.34 -29.38
CA THR A 212 6.64 -1.33 -28.94
C THR A 212 6.85 -1.33 -27.41
N GLY A 213 6.01 -2.03 -26.66
CA GLY A 213 5.95 -1.98 -25.20
C GLY A 213 5.07 -0.87 -24.64
N GLU A 214 4.42 -0.07 -25.47
CA GLU A 214 3.49 0.97 -25.05
C GLU A 214 2.23 0.37 -24.45
N VAL A 215 1.80 0.89 -23.31
CA VAL A 215 0.61 0.44 -22.57
C VAL A 215 -0.57 1.31 -22.97
N MET A 216 -1.50 0.72 -23.72
CA MET A 216 -2.77 1.33 -24.06
C MET A 216 -3.83 0.88 -23.05
N PHE A 217 -4.68 1.79 -22.61
CA PHE A 217 -5.78 1.44 -21.70
C PHE A 217 -7.09 2.12 -22.10
N LYS A 218 -8.19 1.47 -21.76
CA LYS A 218 -9.53 2.03 -21.84
C LYS A 218 -10.19 1.87 -20.46
N SER A 219 -10.64 2.96 -19.87
CA SER A 219 -11.15 3.01 -18.51
C SER A 219 -12.29 4.02 -18.38
N PRO A 220 -13.32 3.73 -17.56
CA PRO A 220 -14.32 4.72 -17.20
C PRO A 220 -13.74 5.87 -16.37
N GLY A 221 -12.54 5.64 -15.77
CA GLY A 221 -11.76 6.65 -15.05
C GLY A 221 -10.91 7.56 -15.95
N ALA A 222 -10.81 7.26 -17.26
CA ALA A 222 -10.00 8.06 -18.18
C ALA A 222 -10.47 9.51 -18.21
N PHE A 223 -9.53 10.45 -18.18
CA PHE A 223 -9.80 11.88 -18.24
C PHE A 223 -10.39 12.29 -19.60
N THR A 224 -11.02 13.46 -19.67
CA THR A 224 -11.61 13.98 -20.92
C THR A 224 -10.62 14.74 -21.78
N GLY A 225 -9.47 15.12 -21.24
CA GLY A 225 -8.41 15.84 -21.93
C GLY A 225 -7.75 16.89 -21.05
N TYR A 226 -6.66 17.45 -21.56
CA TYR A 226 -5.93 18.53 -20.91
C TYR A 226 -6.63 19.87 -21.09
N TYR A 227 -6.70 20.63 -20.00
CA TYR A 227 -7.42 21.92 -20.01
C TYR A 227 -6.79 22.91 -20.98
N LYS A 228 -7.57 23.38 -21.98
CA LYS A 228 -7.15 24.30 -23.03
C LYS A 228 -5.98 23.82 -23.91
N ASP A 229 -5.61 22.55 -23.86
CA ASP A 229 -4.58 21.96 -24.72
C ASP A 229 -5.17 20.83 -25.57
N LYS A 230 -5.64 21.18 -26.76
CA LYS A 230 -6.20 20.22 -27.71
C LYS A 230 -5.12 19.33 -28.34
N THR A 231 -3.91 19.87 -28.51
CA THR A 231 -2.81 19.16 -29.15
C THR A 231 -2.31 18.01 -28.27
N ALA A 232 -2.15 18.25 -26.96
CA ALA A 232 -1.78 17.21 -25.99
C ALA A 232 -2.92 16.24 -25.71
N THR A 233 -4.18 16.61 -26.06
CA THR A 233 -5.36 15.77 -25.83
C THR A 233 -5.61 14.79 -26.98
N SER A 234 -5.17 15.10 -28.18
CA SER A 234 -5.34 14.29 -29.40
C SER A 234 -4.28 13.20 -29.48
#